data_d76bd4e803769b6579fee7d605ff6df4
#
_entry.id   d76bd4e803769b6579fee7d605ff6df4
#
_cell.length_a   1.000
_cell.length_b   1.000
_cell.length_c   1.000
_cell.angle_alpha   90.00
_cell.angle_beta   90.00
_cell.angle_gamma   90.00
#
_symmetry.space_group_name_H-M   'P 1'
#
loop_
_entity.id
_entity.type
_entity.pdbx_description
1 polymer ?
#
loop_
_entity_poly.entity_id
_entity_poly.type
_entity_poly.pdbx_seq_one_letter_code
_entity_poly.pdbx_strand_id
1 'polypeptide(L)'
;MYDVAIIGAGVVGSAIARELSKYQVNACVIEREEDVCNGTSKANSAIIHGGFDATPGTLKAKLNVRGNFLMDELARDLDIPFKRNGSLVVCTKDQDRSGLGKLLDKGNANGVPDLRIIEREELIAMEPNLSDDVTCALFAPTGGIVCPFHMTMAFAENACTNGVKFFLNTQVDTIEKNGDSYRISTLHTDTKNKETFEAKVVINAAGVYADVFNNMVSENKLHITAQIGRASCRE
;
A
#
# COMPACT_ATOMS: atom_id res chain seq x y z
N MET A 1 -8.28 -10.57 25.91
CA MET A 1 -7.88 -11.32 24.68
C MET A 1 -8.59 -10.72 23.48
N TYR A 2 -7.89 -10.45 22.39
CA TYR A 2 -8.44 -9.97 21.12
C TYR A 2 -8.77 -11.16 20.20
N ASP A 3 -9.72 -10.96 19.28
CA ASP A 3 -9.89 -11.90 18.18
C ASP A 3 -8.78 -11.73 17.16
N VAL A 4 -8.41 -10.49 16.87
CA VAL A 4 -7.36 -10.16 15.89
C VAL A 4 -6.44 -9.07 16.44
N ALA A 5 -5.12 -9.29 16.37
CA ALA A 5 -4.10 -8.26 16.55
C ALA A 5 -3.38 -8.00 15.23
N ILE A 6 -3.31 -6.73 14.84
CA ILE A 6 -2.63 -6.28 13.61
C ILE A 6 -1.33 -5.60 14.03
N ILE A 7 -0.21 -6.01 13.45
CA ILE A 7 1.11 -5.43 13.72
C ILE A 7 1.45 -4.41 12.63
N GLY A 8 1.50 -3.14 13.01
CA GLY A 8 1.81 -2.01 12.14
C GLY A 8 0.58 -1.21 11.70
N ALA A 9 0.63 0.12 11.86
CA ALA A 9 -0.39 1.08 11.47
C ALA A 9 -0.03 1.88 10.20
N GLY A 10 0.70 1.25 9.28
CA GLY A 10 0.83 1.75 7.91
C GLY A 10 -0.48 1.57 7.13
N VAL A 11 -0.52 2.01 5.87
CA VAL A 11 -1.72 1.95 5.03
C VAL A 11 -2.36 0.56 4.96
N VAL A 12 -1.55 -0.51 4.96
CA VAL A 12 -2.06 -1.89 4.91
C VAL A 12 -2.74 -2.28 6.21
N GLY A 13 -2.09 -2.04 7.36
CA GLY A 13 -2.66 -2.37 8.68
C GLY A 13 -3.92 -1.56 8.98
N SER A 14 -3.90 -0.26 8.66
CA SER A 14 -5.06 0.63 8.84
C SER A 14 -6.23 0.24 7.93
N ALA A 15 -5.96 -0.15 6.67
CA ALA A 15 -6.99 -0.65 5.78
C ALA A 15 -7.62 -1.96 6.26
N ILE A 16 -6.79 -2.89 6.76
CA ILE A 16 -7.28 -4.16 7.34
C ILE A 16 -8.11 -3.88 8.60
N ALA A 17 -7.65 -2.98 9.48
CA ALA A 17 -8.38 -2.58 10.67
C ALA A 17 -9.77 -2.03 10.31
N ARG A 18 -9.84 -1.14 9.28
CA ARG A 18 -11.10 -0.62 8.75
C ARG A 18 -12.00 -1.74 8.22
N GLU A 19 -11.48 -2.67 7.45
CA GLU A 19 -12.32 -3.76 6.94
C GLU A 19 -12.84 -4.66 8.07
N LEU A 20 -12.02 -4.98 9.06
CA LEU A 20 -12.44 -5.76 10.23
C LEU A 20 -13.48 -5.03 11.08
N SER A 21 -13.41 -3.69 11.16
CA SER A 21 -14.35 -2.88 11.94
C SER A 21 -15.80 -2.91 11.43
N LYS A 22 -16.03 -3.44 10.23
CA LYS A 22 -17.38 -3.69 9.68
C LYS A 22 -18.06 -4.93 10.30
N TYR A 23 -17.33 -5.71 11.08
CA TYR A 23 -17.80 -6.96 11.67
C TYR A 23 -17.72 -6.90 13.19
N GLN A 24 -18.42 -7.78 13.87
CA GLN A 24 -18.35 -7.93 15.33
C GLN A 24 -17.06 -8.72 15.72
N VAL A 25 -15.92 -8.09 15.51
CA VAL A 25 -14.60 -8.63 15.77
C VAL A 25 -13.87 -7.69 16.73
N ASN A 26 -13.41 -8.23 17.87
CA ASN A 26 -12.59 -7.45 18.81
C ASN A 26 -11.15 -7.40 18.28
N ALA A 27 -10.84 -6.33 17.54
CA ALA A 27 -9.54 -6.15 16.92
C ALA A 27 -8.73 -5.02 17.56
N CYS A 28 -7.40 -5.15 17.50
CA CYS A 28 -6.48 -4.06 17.85
C CYS A 28 -5.36 -3.94 16.81
N VAL A 29 -4.76 -2.74 16.77
CA VAL A 29 -3.54 -2.44 16.00
C VAL A 29 -2.45 -2.06 16.98
N ILE A 30 -1.24 -2.61 16.81
CA ILE A 30 -0.07 -2.34 17.63
C ILE A 30 0.97 -1.67 16.73
N GLU A 31 1.32 -0.41 17.03
CA GLU A 31 2.24 0.41 16.26
C GLU A 31 3.36 0.95 17.16
N ARG A 32 4.60 0.80 16.71
CA ARG A 32 5.77 1.24 17.47
C ARG A 32 5.98 2.74 17.48
N GLU A 33 5.52 3.43 16.46
CA GLU A 33 5.67 4.87 16.30
C GLU A 33 4.59 5.62 17.08
N GLU A 34 4.78 6.92 17.23
CA GLU A 34 3.87 7.83 17.93
C GLU A 34 2.56 8.09 17.18
N ASP A 35 2.52 7.76 15.88
CA ASP A 35 1.35 7.96 15.03
C ASP A 35 1.29 6.93 13.92
N VAL A 36 0.14 6.84 13.26
CA VAL A 36 -0.07 6.04 12.05
C VAL A 36 0.74 6.61 10.87
N CYS A 37 0.91 5.84 9.81
CA CYS A 37 1.59 6.29 8.58
C CYS A 37 3.08 6.61 8.71
N ASN A 38 3.73 6.35 9.83
CA ASN A 38 5.11 6.77 10.08
C ASN A 38 6.20 5.94 9.39
N GLY A 39 5.84 4.84 8.75
CA GLY A 39 6.76 4.00 7.94
C GLY A 39 6.79 4.37 6.46
N THR A 40 6.89 3.35 5.60
CA THR A 40 6.91 3.49 4.13
C THR A 40 5.67 4.20 3.57
N SER A 41 4.55 4.16 4.29
CA SER A 41 3.30 4.80 3.85
C SER A 41 3.40 6.32 3.72
N LYS A 42 4.31 6.99 4.44
CA LYS A 42 4.59 8.44 4.28
C LYS A 42 5.66 8.75 3.23
N ALA A 43 6.44 7.76 2.80
CA ALA A 43 7.62 7.94 1.96
C ALA A 43 7.47 7.14 0.65
N ASN A 44 6.57 7.60 -0.22
CA ASN A 44 6.27 7.00 -1.52
C ASN A 44 5.86 8.06 -2.54
N SER A 45 5.64 7.64 -3.79
CA SER A 45 5.29 8.53 -4.91
C SER A 45 3.81 8.92 -4.97
N ALA A 46 2.99 8.50 -4.03
CA ALA A 46 1.55 8.79 -3.97
C ALA A 46 0.73 8.33 -5.21
N ILE A 47 1.25 7.39 -5.98
CA ILE A 47 0.65 6.94 -7.23
C ILE A 47 -0.32 5.79 -6.98
N ILE A 48 -1.53 5.93 -7.50
CA ILE A 48 -2.48 4.82 -7.68
C ILE A 48 -2.21 4.23 -9.05
N HIS A 49 -1.52 3.09 -9.07
CA HIS A 49 -1.11 2.42 -10.29
C HIS A 49 -2.29 1.85 -11.08
N GLY A 50 -2.27 1.99 -12.41
CA GLY A 50 -3.29 1.42 -13.30
C GLY A 50 -3.32 -0.12 -13.35
N GLY A 51 -2.20 -0.79 -13.07
CA GLY A 51 -2.13 -2.26 -13.06
C GLY A 51 -1.47 -2.89 -14.28
N PHE A 52 -0.92 -2.10 -15.19
CA PHE A 52 -0.33 -2.57 -16.46
C PHE A 52 1.06 -3.22 -16.32
N ASP A 53 1.78 -2.97 -15.23
CA ASP A 53 3.17 -3.43 -15.05
C ASP A 53 3.28 -4.84 -14.43
N ALA A 54 2.32 -5.23 -13.61
CA ALA A 54 2.36 -6.50 -12.90
C ALA A 54 2.22 -7.70 -13.84
N THR A 55 2.96 -8.77 -13.56
CA THR A 55 2.92 -10.01 -14.36
C THR A 55 1.51 -10.61 -14.34
N PRO A 56 0.88 -10.85 -15.50
CA PRO A 56 -0.46 -11.43 -15.58
C PRO A 56 -0.57 -12.77 -14.84
N GLY A 57 -1.74 -13.04 -14.26
CA GLY A 57 -2.01 -14.24 -13.49
C GLY A 57 -1.52 -14.21 -12.04
N THR A 58 -0.71 -13.23 -11.65
CA THR A 58 -0.24 -13.09 -10.27
C THR A 58 -1.26 -12.40 -9.37
N LEU A 59 -1.18 -12.69 -8.07
CA LEU A 59 -1.99 -12.00 -7.06
C LEU A 59 -1.73 -10.48 -7.07
N LYS A 60 -0.49 -10.07 -7.31
CA LYS A 60 -0.12 -8.65 -7.45
C LYS A 60 -0.91 -7.97 -8.57
N ALA A 61 -1.01 -8.59 -9.75
CA ALA A 61 -1.77 -8.04 -10.88
C ALA A 61 -3.26 -7.90 -10.52
N LYS A 62 -3.86 -8.98 -10.01
CA LYS A 62 -5.27 -9.00 -9.61
C LYS A 62 -5.60 -7.95 -8.56
N LEU A 63 -4.80 -7.86 -7.50
CA LEU A 63 -5.05 -6.93 -6.41
C LEU A 63 -4.76 -5.48 -6.80
N ASN A 64 -3.79 -5.23 -7.70
CA ASN A 64 -3.50 -3.89 -8.19
C ASN A 64 -4.70 -3.30 -8.96
N VAL A 65 -5.25 -4.04 -9.93
CA VAL A 65 -6.43 -3.61 -10.69
C VAL A 65 -7.65 -3.46 -9.78
N ARG A 66 -7.85 -4.41 -8.85
CA ARG A 66 -8.95 -4.34 -7.89
C ARG A 66 -8.83 -3.14 -6.95
N GLY A 67 -7.63 -2.88 -6.43
CA GLY A 67 -7.36 -1.73 -5.55
C GLY A 67 -7.57 -0.40 -6.27
N ASN A 68 -7.11 -0.30 -7.52
CA ASN A 68 -7.35 0.88 -8.35
C ASN A 68 -8.86 1.15 -8.52
N PHE A 69 -9.64 0.12 -8.82
CA PHE A 69 -11.10 0.24 -8.96
C PHE A 69 -11.80 0.73 -7.69
N LEU A 70 -11.35 0.29 -6.51
CA LEU A 70 -11.95 0.66 -5.23
C LEU A 70 -11.67 2.11 -4.82
N MET A 71 -10.67 2.77 -5.41
CA MET A 71 -10.22 4.09 -4.95
C MET A 71 -11.27 5.19 -5.06
N ASP A 72 -12.12 5.17 -6.10
CA ASP A 72 -13.14 6.22 -6.28
C ASP A 72 -14.19 6.18 -5.16
N GLU A 73 -14.63 4.98 -4.80
CA GLU A 73 -15.57 4.78 -3.70
C GLU A 73 -14.91 5.14 -2.36
N LEU A 74 -13.72 4.59 -2.09
CA LEU A 74 -12.99 4.85 -0.86
C LEU A 74 -12.66 6.35 -0.66
N ALA A 75 -12.25 7.03 -1.73
CA ALA A 75 -11.91 8.44 -1.67
C ALA A 75 -13.14 9.30 -1.37
N ARG A 76 -14.27 8.99 -1.99
CA ARG A 76 -15.54 9.67 -1.72
C ARG A 76 -16.05 9.41 -0.31
N ASP A 77 -16.09 8.14 0.12
CA ASP A 77 -16.70 7.72 1.38
C ASP A 77 -15.91 8.15 2.61
N LEU A 78 -14.60 8.37 2.46
CA LEU A 78 -13.68 8.74 3.52
C LEU A 78 -13.06 10.14 3.34
N ASP A 79 -13.53 10.92 2.38
CA ASP A 79 -13.05 12.26 2.06
C ASP A 79 -11.51 12.32 1.84
N ILE A 80 -10.99 11.31 1.13
CA ILE A 80 -9.55 11.21 0.84
C ILE A 80 -9.22 12.05 -0.40
N PRO A 81 -8.28 13.00 -0.33
CA PRO A 81 -7.82 13.73 -1.50
C PRO A 81 -7.23 12.80 -2.56
N PHE A 82 -7.95 12.65 -3.66
CA PHE A 82 -7.65 11.74 -4.76
C PHE A 82 -7.95 12.40 -6.10
N LYS A 83 -7.09 12.18 -7.10
CA LYS A 83 -7.29 12.68 -8.45
C LYS A 83 -6.88 11.63 -9.47
N ARG A 84 -7.80 11.30 -10.40
CA ARG A 84 -7.49 10.51 -11.59
C ARG A 84 -6.94 11.43 -12.68
N ASN A 85 -5.63 11.60 -12.69
CA ASN A 85 -4.92 12.39 -13.71
C ASN A 85 -4.26 11.53 -14.79
N GLY A 86 -4.45 10.23 -14.72
CA GLY A 86 -3.80 9.27 -15.61
C GLY A 86 -2.33 9.02 -15.26
N SER A 87 -1.72 8.12 -16.01
CA SER A 87 -0.30 7.81 -15.93
C SER A 87 0.27 7.63 -17.33
N LEU A 88 1.46 8.19 -17.57
CA LEU A 88 2.18 8.15 -18.84
C LEU A 88 3.49 7.36 -18.65
N VAL A 89 3.70 6.35 -19.47
CA VAL A 89 5.03 5.73 -19.64
C VAL A 89 5.58 6.19 -20.96
N VAL A 90 6.49 7.15 -20.92
CA VAL A 90 7.02 7.81 -22.13
C VAL A 90 8.09 6.97 -22.81
N CYS A 91 8.18 7.10 -24.13
CA CYS A 91 9.24 6.52 -24.96
C CYS A 91 10.01 7.64 -25.64
N THR A 92 11.32 7.65 -25.52
CA THR A 92 12.22 8.61 -26.16
C THR A 92 12.76 8.08 -27.48
N LYS A 93 13.36 8.95 -28.31
CA LYS A 93 13.87 8.63 -29.66
C LYS A 93 14.92 7.51 -29.65
N ASP A 94 15.66 7.37 -28.58
CA ASP A 94 16.71 6.37 -28.38
C ASP A 94 16.20 5.02 -27.82
N GLN A 95 14.90 4.95 -27.49
CA GLN A 95 14.29 3.74 -26.92
C GLN A 95 13.48 2.95 -27.96
N ASP A 96 13.44 1.65 -27.75
CA ASP A 96 12.61 0.75 -28.55
C ASP A 96 11.14 0.82 -28.10
N ARG A 97 10.29 1.29 -29.00
CA ARG A 97 8.83 1.37 -28.80
C ARG A 97 8.18 -0.01 -28.47
N SER A 98 8.81 -1.13 -28.82
CA SER A 98 8.28 -2.47 -28.51
C SER A 98 8.08 -2.69 -27.03
N GLY A 99 8.82 -1.96 -26.17
CA GLY A 99 8.63 -1.98 -24.72
C GLY A 99 7.23 -1.54 -24.29
N LEU A 100 6.69 -0.49 -24.93
CA LEU A 100 5.32 -0.03 -24.68
C LEU A 100 4.27 -1.04 -25.12
N GLY A 101 4.49 -1.72 -26.26
CA GLY A 101 3.61 -2.81 -26.73
C GLY A 101 3.50 -3.93 -25.71
N LYS A 102 4.64 -4.37 -25.14
CA LYS A 102 4.66 -5.40 -24.10
C LYS A 102 3.92 -4.99 -22.82
N LEU A 103 4.00 -3.70 -22.44
CA LEU A 103 3.25 -3.18 -21.29
C LEU A 103 1.75 -3.09 -21.61
N LEU A 104 1.38 -2.69 -22.83
CA LEU A 104 -0.01 -2.68 -23.30
C LEU A 104 -0.62 -4.08 -23.25
N ASP A 105 0.09 -5.08 -23.78
CA ASP A 105 -0.36 -6.48 -23.76
C ASP A 105 -0.56 -7.00 -22.34
N LYS A 106 0.41 -6.71 -21.44
CA LYS A 106 0.29 -7.05 -20.02
C LYS A 106 -0.92 -6.39 -19.36
N GLY A 107 -1.10 -5.10 -19.58
CA GLY A 107 -2.20 -4.35 -19.01
C GLY A 107 -3.56 -4.85 -19.48
N ASN A 108 -3.69 -5.16 -20.77
CA ASN A 108 -4.89 -5.77 -21.34
C ASN A 108 -5.15 -7.15 -20.71
N ALA A 109 -4.12 -7.99 -20.58
CA ALA A 109 -4.24 -9.29 -19.92
C ALA A 109 -4.62 -9.17 -18.43
N ASN A 110 -4.26 -8.09 -17.76
CA ASN A 110 -4.64 -7.79 -16.38
C ASN A 110 -6.03 -7.16 -16.25
N GLY A 111 -6.67 -6.79 -17.36
CA GLY A 111 -7.98 -6.15 -17.38
C GLY A 111 -7.93 -4.65 -17.05
N VAL A 112 -6.84 -3.96 -17.35
CA VAL A 112 -6.73 -2.50 -17.20
C VAL A 112 -7.58 -1.83 -18.29
N PRO A 113 -8.62 -1.05 -17.94
CA PRO A 113 -9.49 -0.43 -18.95
C PRO A 113 -8.80 0.74 -19.66
N ASP A 114 -9.17 0.94 -20.93
CA ASP A 114 -8.82 2.10 -21.76
C ASP A 114 -7.33 2.37 -21.92
N LEU A 115 -6.48 1.37 -21.64
CA LEU A 115 -5.04 1.44 -21.81
C LEU A 115 -4.68 1.52 -23.29
N ARG A 116 -3.90 2.52 -23.70
CA ARG A 116 -3.55 2.72 -25.11
C ARG A 116 -2.21 3.43 -25.29
N ILE A 117 -1.60 3.23 -26.45
CA ILE A 117 -0.43 4.02 -26.86
C ILE A 117 -0.94 5.28 -27.54
N ILE A 118 -0.40 6.43 -27.14
CA ILE A 118 -0.66 7.74 -27.71
C ILE A 118 0.57 8.28 -28.40
N GLU A 119 0.37 8.96 -29.52
CA GLU A 119 1.44 9.57 -30.31
C GLU A 119 1.81 10.95 -29.76
N ARG A 120 2.93 11.49 -30.24
CA ARG A 120 3.50 12.75 -29.76
C ARG A 120 2.51 13.91 -29.74
N GLU A 121 1.69 14.04 -30.78
CA GLU A 121 0.75 15.18 -30.90
C GLU A 121 -0.24 15.22 -29.73
N GLU A 122 -0.90 14.10 -29.46
CA GLU A 122 -1.80 13.97 -28.30
C GLU A 122 -1.05 14.11 -26.97
N LEU A 123 0.14 13.49 -26.88
CA LEU A 123 0.95 13.50 -25.69
C LEU A 123 1.38 14.92 -25.28
N ILE A 124 1.82 15.76 -26.21
CA ILE A 124 2.21 17.14 -25.94
C ILE A 124 0.99 18.04 -25.65
N ALA A 125 -0.17 17.73 -26.23
CA ALA A 125 -1.40 18.41 -25.85
C ALA A 125 -1.81 18.12 -24.38
N MET A 126 -1.51 16.93 -23.88
CA MET A 126 -1.77 16.54 -22.47
C MET A 126 -0.69 17.09 -21.53
N GLU A 127 0.58 17.03 -21.92
CA GLU A 127 1.74 17.42 -21.09
C GLU A 127 2.75 18.23 -21.93
N PRO A 128 2.56 19.56 -22.02
CA PRO A 128 3.36 20.44 -22.90
C PRO A 128 4.84 20.56 -22.51
N ASN A 129 5.18 20.23 -21.26
CA ASN A 129 6.54 20.41 -20.72
C ASN A 129 7.44 19.16 -20.91
N LEU A 130 7.00 18.18 -21.67
CA LEU A 130 7.84 17.02 -21.99
C LEU A 130 8.98 17.40 -22.94
N SER A 131 10.11 16.68 -22.77
CA SER A 131 11.28 16.83 -23.64
C SER A 131 10.93 16.61 -25.13
N ASP A 132 11.65 17.31 -26.01
CA ASP A 132 11.56 17.12 -27.46
C ASP A 132 11.99 15.74 -27.95
N ASP A 133 12.63 14.95 -27.10
CA ASP A 133 13.03 13.59 -27.40
C ASP A 133 11.91 12.55 -27.19
N VAL A 134 10.84 12.91 -26.51
CA VAL A 134 9.70 12.01 -26.31
C VAL A 134 8.90 11.87 -27.61
N THR A 135 8.65 10.64 -28.03
CA THR A 135 7.97 10.32 -29.30
C THR A 135 6.54 9.82 -29.12
N CYS A 136 6.29 9.04 -28.07
CA CYS A 136 4.98 8.47 -27.77
C CYS A 136 4.94 8.04 -26.29
N ALA A 137 3.78 7.62 -25.81
CA ALA A 137 3.62 7.06 -24.47
C ALA A 137 2.54 5.99 -24.41
N LEU A 138 2.66 5.08 -23.44
CA LEU A 138 1.54 4.29 -22.97
C LEU A 138 0.74 5.17 -22.00
N PHE A 139 -0.51 5.40 -22.29
CA PHE A 139 -1.44 6.15 -21.43
C PHE A 139 -2.37 5.19 -20.69
N ALA A 140 -2.37 5.28 -19.37
CA ALA A 140 -3.27 4.56 -18.48
C ALA A 140 -4.21 5.57 -17.79
N PRO A 141 -5.43 5.81 -18.32
CA PRO A 141 -6.35 6.82 -17.79
C PRO A 141 -6.81 6.51 -16.36
N THR A 142 -6.79 5.26 -15.95
CA THR A 142 -7.13 4.83 -14.59
C THR A 142 -6.05 5.11 -13.55
N GLY A 143 -4.86 5.54 -13.95
CA GLY A 143 -3.83 6.01 -13.03
C GLY A 143 -4.28 7.26 -12.27
N GLY A 144 -3.73 7.48 -11.09
CA GLY A 144 -4.07 8.65 -10.29
C GLY A 144 -3.06 8.95 -9.20
N ILE A 145 -3.30 10.01 -8.47
CA ILE A 145 -2.55 10.40 -7.28
C ILE A 145 -3.48 10.50 -6.08
N VAL A 146 -2.96 10.14 -4.92
CA VAL A 146 -3.68 10.17 -3.65
C VAL A 146 -2.78 10.76 -2.58
N CYS A 147 -3.35 11.45 -1.58
CA CYS A 147 -2.57 11.80 -0.40
C CYS A 147 -2.38 10.55 0.48
N PRO A 148 -1.18 9.97 0.58
CA PRO A 148 -0.97 8.73 1.33
C PRO A 148 -1.15 8.93 2.83
N PHE A 149 -0.90 10.13 3.35
CA PHE A 149 -1.17 10.49 4.74
C PHE A 149 -2.66 10.44 5.03
N HIS A 150 -3.46 11.23 4.30
CA HIS A 150 -4.91 11.27 4.49
C HIS A 150 -5.54 9.90 4.30
N MET A 151 -5.10 9.12 3.30
CA MET A 151 -5.63 7.77 3.08
C MET A 151 -5.38 6.86 4.29
N THR A 152 -4.17 6.87 4.83
CA THR A 152 -3.83 6.03 5.99
C THR A 152 -4.57 6.49 7.25
N MET A 153 -4.62 7.80 7.50
CA MET A 153 -5.33 8.39 8.64
C MET A 153 -6.84 8.11 8.56
N ALA A 154 -7.45 8.33 7.39
CA ALA A 154 -8.88 8.08 7.19
C ALA A 154 -9.26 6.60 7.46
N PHE A 155 -8.41 5.66 7.05
CA PHE A 155 -8.62 4.24 7.39
C PHE A 155 -8.52 3.99 8.89
N ALA A 156 -7.52 4.56 9.55
CA ALA A 156 -7.30 4.39 10.99
C ALA A 156 -8.41 5.03 11.81
N GLU A 157 -8.80 6.27 11.50
CA GLU A 157 -9.88 7.00 12.17
C GLU A 157 -11.22 6.29 12.01
N ASN A 158 -11.54 5.83 10.80
CA ASN A 158 -12.75 5.07 10.56
C ASN A 158 -12.76 3.76 11.36
N ALA A 159 -11.63 3.05 11.43
CA ALA A 159 -11.50 1.85 12.25
C ALA A 159 -11.68 2.15 13.75
N CYS A 160 -11.05 3.24 14.24
CA CYS A 160 -11.19 3.68 15.64
C CYS A 160 -12.64 4.03 15.99
N THR A 161 -13.31 4.79 15.13
CA THR A 161 -14.72 5.18 15.30
C THR A 161 -15.62 3.96 15.40
N ASN A 162 -15.27 2.87 14.73
CA ASN A 162 -15.99 1.59 14.75
C ASN A 162 -15.42 0.58 15.77
N GLY A 163 -14.64 1.05 16.74
CA GLY A 163 -14.27 0.28 17.95
C GLY A 163 -12.93 -0.48 17.89
N VAL A 164 -12.15 -0.39 16.81
CA VAL A 164 -10.79 -0.95 16.78
C VAL A 164 -9.87 -0.09 17.64
N LYS A 165 -9.08 -0.71 18.52
CA LYS A 165 -8.13 -0.02 19.38
C LYS A 165 -6.76 0.08 18.73
N PHE A 166 -6.16 1.28 18.73
CA PHE A 166 -4.79 1.51 18.29
C PHE A 166 -3.91 1.76 19.50
N PHE A 167 -2.84 0.96 19.63
CA PHE A 167 -1.80 1.09 20.64
C PHE A 167 -0.56 1.65 19.97
N LEU A 168 -0.40 2.97 20.04
CA LEU A 168 0.75 3.71 19.52
C LEU A 168 1.90 3.65 20.53
N ASN A 169 3.09 4.06 20.12
CA ASN A 169 4.32 3.96 20.93
C ASN A 169 4.54 2.56 21.52
N THR A 170 4.05 1.53 20.87
CA THR A 170 4.03 0.17 21.38
C THR A 170 4.74 -0.76 20.38
N GLN A 171 6.00 -1.05 20.68
CA GLN A 171 6.82 -1.92 19.84
C GLN A 171 6.59 -3.37 20.21
N VAL A 172 6.25 -4.21 19.22
CA VAL A 172 6.24 -5.66 19.40
C VAL A 172 7.67 -6.17 19.49
N ASP A 173 7.96 -6.91 20.55
CA ASP A 173 9.25 -7.54 20.84
C ASP A 173 9.25 -9.01 20.42
N THR A 174 8.28 -9.78 20.91
CA THR A 174 8.13 -11.20 20.55
C THR A 174 6.68 -11.57 20.28
N ILE A 175 6.51 -12.57 19.41
CA ILE A 175 5.23 -13.24 19.16
C ILE A 175 5.46 -14.72 19.35
N GLU A 176 4.68 -15.34 20.24
CA GLU A 176 4.76 -16.75 20.56
C GLU A 176 3.39 -17.41 20.40
N LYS A 177 3.38 -18.61 19.81
CA LYS A 177 2.15 -19.40 19.74
C LYS A 177 1.87 -20.00 21.13
N ASN A 178 0.64 -19.83 21.62
CA ASN A 178 0.18 -20.30 22.92
C ASN A 178 -1.15 -21.07 22.75
N GLY A 179 -1.06 -22.35 22.47
CA GLY A 179 -2.23 -23.18 22.13
C GLY A 179 -2.93 -22.66 20.85
N ASP A 180 -4.19 -22.29 20.98
CA ASP A 180 -5.01 -21.75 19.90
C ASP A 180 -4.95 -20.21 19.77
N SER A 181 -4.05 -19.57 20.52
CA SER A 181 -3.84 -18.13 20.50
C SER A 181 -2.37 -17.77 20.33
N TYR A 182 -2.08 -16.49 20.28
CA TYR A 182 -0.75 -15.92 20.26
C TYR A 182 -0.57 -14.98 21.44
N ARG A 183 0.59 -15.07 22.08
CA ARG A 183 1.08 -14.12 23.07
C ARG A 183 2.02 -13.15 22.37
N ILE A 184 1.74 -11.85 22.50
CA ILE A 184 2.49 -10.76 21.89
C ILE A 184 3.07 -9.92 23.02
N SER A 185 4.40 -10.01 23.22
CA SER A 185 5.09 -9.19 24.20
C SER A 185 5.49 -7.87 23.54
N THR A 186 5.26 -6.76 24.24
CA THR A 186 5.53 -5.42 23.73
C THR A 186 6.32 -4.59 24.70
N LEU A 187 6.96 -3.54 24.17
CA LEU A 187 7.67 -2.52 24.90
C LEU A 187 7.14 -1.15 24.49
N HIS A 188 6.65 -0.37 25.43
CA HIS A 188 6.28 1.02 25.16
C HIS A 188 7.55 1.85 24.86
N THR A 189 7.59 2.53 23.73
CA THR A 189 8.82 3.15 23.22
C THR A 189 9.32 4.28 24.12
N ASP A 190 8.41 5.03 24.77
CA ASP A 190 8.76 6.16 25.62
C ASP A 190 9.04 5.71 27.07
N THR A 191 8.07 5.04 27.69
CA THR A 191 8.11 4.70 29.12
C THR A 191 8.93 3.46 29.41
N LYS A 192 9.27 2.65 28.39
CA LYS A 192 9.94 1.36 28.50
C LYS A 192 9.15 0.31 29.33
N ASN A 193 7.88 0.57 29.56
CA ASN A 193 7.01 -0.39 30.20
C ASN A 193 6.75 -1.59 29.28
N LYS A 194 6.72 -2.77 29.87
CA LYS A 194 6.38 -4.01 29.16
C LYS A 194 4.89 -4.30 29.33
N GLU A 195 4.27 -4.68 28.23
CA GLU A 195 2.88 -5.13 28.20
C GLU A 195 2.75 -6.41 27.38
N THR A 196 1.71 -7.18 27.61
CA THR A 196 1.44 -8.41 26.88
C THR A 196 0.02 -8.41 26.35
N PHE A 197 -0.11 -8.66 25.05
CA PHE A 197 -1.40 -8.85 24.38
C PHE A 197 -1.61 -10.33 24.09
N GLU A 198 -2.87 -10.75 24.08
CA GLU A 198 -3.27 -12.07 23.60
C GLU A 198 -4.29 -11.93 22.49
N ALA A 199 -4.10 -12.66 21.39
CA ALA A 199 -4.99 -12.66 20.23
C ALA A 199 -5.12 -14.06 19.63
N LYS A 200 -6.30 -14.39 19.11
CA LYS A 200 -6.53 -15.67 18.38
C LYS A 200 -5.83 -15.65 17.02
N VAL A 201 -5.79 -14.49 16.36
CA VAL A 201 -5.16 -14.29 15.05
C VAL A 201 -4.21 -13.11 15.13
N VAL A 202 -3.03 -13.23 14.51
CA VAL A 202 -2.10 -12.14 14.31
C VAL A 202 -1.98 -11.85 12.82
N ILE A 203 -2.20 -10.59 12.43
CA ILE A 203 -1.99 -10.12 11.07
C ILE A 203 -0.71 -9.29 11.04
N ASN A 204 0.26 -9.74 10.29
CA ASN A 204 1.53 -9.06 10.13
C ASN A 204 1.44 -8.05 8.99
N ALA A 205 1.33 -6.77 9.34
CA ALA A 205 1.34 -5.62 8.42
C ALA A 205 2.54 -4.68 8.67
N ALA A 206 3.65 -5.22 9.19
CA ALA A 206 4.83 -4.48 9.63
C ALA A 206 5.74 -3.97 8.47
N GLY A 207 5.24 -3.96 7.24
CA GLY A 207 5.97 -3.42 6.08
C GLY A 207 7.34 -4.08 5.88
N VAL A 208 8.40 -3.30 5.86
CA VAL A 208 9.78 -3.81 5.65
C VAL A 208 10.31 -4.67 6.80
N TYR A 209 9.61 -4.73 7.92
CA TYR A 209 9.95 -5.57 9.09
C TYR A 209 9.08 -6.82 9.18
N ALA A 210 8.28 -7.11 8.16
CA ALA A 210 7.33 -8.23 8.21
C ALA A 210 8.04 -9.60 8.31
N ASP A 211 9.25 -9.74 7.79
CA ASP A 211 10.06 -10.94 7.92
C ASP A 211 10.48 -11.22 9.38
N VAL A 212 10.77 -10.19 10.15
CA VAL A 212 11.13 -10.32 11.58
C VAL A 212 10.01 -11.04 12.32
N PHE A 213 8.77 -10.57 12.20
CA PHE A 213 7.62 -11.15 12.90
C PHE A 213 7.19 -12.50 12.32
N ASN A 214 7.22 -12.64 10.98
CA ASN A 214 6.98 -13.94 10.37
C ASN A 214 7.93 -15.00 10.91
N ASN A 215 9.21 -14.65 11.04
CA ASN A 215 10.25 -15.59 11.43
C ASN A 215 10.19 -15.99 12.92
N MET A 216 9.39 -15.32 13.73
CA MET A 216 9.14 -15.74 15.12
C MET A 216 8.21 -16.95 15.22
N VAL A 217 7.20 -17.04 14.34
CA VAL A 217 6.10 -17.99 14.46
C VAL A 217 5.91 -18.94 13.27
N SER A 218 6.55 -18.68 12.14
CA SER A 218 6.44 -19.51 10.93
C SER A 218 7.68 -20.38 10.73
N GLU A 219 7.46 -21.61 10.29
CA GLU A 219 8.54 -22.48 9.81
C GLU A 219 9.11 -21.99 8.47
N ASN A 220 8.23 -21.42 7.62
CA ASN A 220 8.63 -20.83 6.36
C ASN A 220 9.25 -19.45 6.62
N LYS A 221 10.59 -19.41 6.64
CA LYS A 221 11.32 -18.16 6.88
C LYS A 221 11.26 -17.27 5.66
N LEU A 222 11.08 -15.98 5.91
CA LEU A 222 11.12 -14.91 4.91
C LEU A 222 12.38 -14.07 5.12
N HIS A 223 12.81 -13.43 4.05
CA HIS A 223 13.83 -12.39 4.10
C HIS A 223 13.39 -11.22 3.22
N ILE A 224 13.29 -10.03 3.80
CA ILE A 224 12.94 -8.80 3.11
C ILE A 224 14.18 -7.92 3.00
N THR A 225 14.56 -7.59 1.78
CA THR A 225 15.59 -6.58 1.53
C THR A 225 14.89 -5.27 1.19
N ALA A 226 15.01 -4.28 2.08
CA ALA A 226 14.49 -2.96 1.83
C ALA A 226 15.23 -2.29 0.68
N GLN A 227 14.49 -1.81 -0.32
CA GLN A 227 15.04 -1.02 -1.43
C GLN A 227 14.49 0.39 -1.35
N ILE A 228 15.38 1.37 -1.32
CA ILE A 228 15.02 2.78 -1.41
C ILE A 228 14.89 3.12 -2.90
N GLY A 229 13.68 3.54 -3.31
CA GLY A 229 13.47 4.09 -4.64
C GLY A 229 14.30 5.35 -4.86
N ARG A 230 14.74 5.60 -6.10
CA ARG A 230 15.36 6.88 -6.43
C ARG A 230 14.28 7.96 -6.49
N ALA A 231 14.22 8.81 -5.47
CA ALA A 231 13.55 10.09 -5.58
C ALA A 231 14.58 11.08 -6.15
N SER A 232 14.32 11.64 -7.32
CA SER A 232 15.06 12.81 -7.80
C SER A 232 14.17 14.02 -7.59
N CYS A 233 14.41 14.78 -6.51
CA CYS A 233 13.98 16.15 -6.45
C CYS A 233 14.97 16.97 -7.30
N ARG A 234 14.53 17.55 -8.41
CA ARG A 234 15.21 18.67 -9.03
C ARG A 234 14.51 19.93 -8.51
N GLU A 235 15.27 20.77 -7.84
CA GLU A 235 14.91 22.14 -7.56
C GLU A 235 14.74 22.90 -8.87
#